data_34b034f36b64f862c922bbf6c3232a19
#
_entry.id   34b034f36b64f862c922bbf6c3232a19
#
_cell.length_a   1.000
_cell.length_b   1.000
_cell.length_c   1.000
_cell.angle_alpha   90.00
_cell.angle_beta   90.00
_cell.angle_gamma   90.00
#
_symmetry.space_group_name_H-M   'P 1'
#
loop_
_entity.id
_entity.type
_entity.pdbx_description
1 polymer ?
#
loop_
_entity_poly.entity_id
_entity_poly.type
_entity_poly.pdbx_seq_one_letter_code
_entity_poly.pdbx_strand_id
1 'polypeptide(L)'
;SSTLPQEYGMLFIFPAGVLGLDHKGTDYFEIARNIALHHPKNRNAITPGAIVSARLGLGDKVLERLQCSVNYLQHFNQGLFYNLDHWHYFSRYVDQIPNAELYAQRDYMYDSRLTYNRPEAGKSGFRTKPFVQCGMETMGILGTAINEMLLQSHEGKIRVFPAIPSKFASAFTLRAEGAFIVSSVIDSLGNIPFVEIKSLAGKECRIQNPWDDDLVQVVTQNNRNVNIEVNKDNVISFKTTIGESY
;
A
#
# COMPACT_ATOMS: atom_id res chain seq x y z
N SER A 1 3.61 -18.54 23.76
CA SER A 1 3.73 -17.65 22.60
C SER A 1 2.33 -17.33 22.11
N SER A 2 1.89 -16.10 22.31
CA SER A 2 0.58 -15.64 21.88
C SER A 2 0.54 -15.66 20.35
N THR A 3 -0.30 -16.50 19.81
CA THR A 3 -0.60 -16.59 18.39
C THR A 3 -1.70 -15.62 17.98
N LEU A 4 -1.72 -14.41 18.54
CA LEU A 4 -2.52 -13.36 17.94
C LEU A 4 -1.97 -13.10 16.54
N PRO A 5 -2.82 -13.05 15.51
CA PRO A 5 -2.38 -12.69 14.17
C PRO A 5 -1.67 -11.34 14.27
N GLN A 6 -0.38 -11.32 13.95
CA GLN A 6 0.46 -10.09 14.04
C GLN A 6 -0.10 -8.93 13.21
N GLU A 7 -1.01 -9.25 12.32
CA GLU A 7 -1.73 -8.33 11.45
C GLU A 7 -2.57 -7.30 12.19
N TYR A 8 -3.21 -7.70 13.30
CA TYR A 8 -3.97 -6.77 14.15
C TYR A 8 -3.06 -5.83 14.96
N GLY A 9 -1.81 -6.21 15.19
CA GLY A 9 -0.83 -5.37 15.85
C GLY A 9 -0.42 -4.13 15.05
N MET A 10 -0.82 -4.02 13.77
CA MET A 10 -0.47 -2.91 12.88
C MET A 10 -1.61 -1.93 12.61
N LEU A 11 -2.74 -2.09 13.30
CA LEU A 11 -3.91 -1.21 13.13
C LEU A 11 -3.62 0.26 13.47
N PHE A 12 -2.66 0.53 14.31
CA PHE A 12 -2.21 1.89 14.62
C PHE A 12 -1.49 2.58 13.45
N ILE A 13 -0.97 1.81 12.48
CA ILE A 13 -0.42 2.35 11.22
C ILE A 13 -1.56 2.53 10.21
N PHE A 14 -2.36 1.49 10.01
CA PHE A 14 -3.54 1.52 9.16
C PHE A 14 -4.65 0.65 9.76
N PRO A 15 -5.89 1.19 9.90
CA PRO A 15 -6.35 2.50 9.39
C PRO A 15 -6.12 3.71 10.32
N ALA A 16 -5.66 3.51 11.56
CA ALA A 16 -5.64 4.59 12.55
C ALA A 16 -4.69 5.75 12.22
N GLY A 17 -3.61 5.51 11.45
CA GLY A 17 -2.68 6.57 11.03
C GLY A 17 -1.92 7.26 12.17
N VAL A 18 -1.74 6.57 13.31
CA VAL A 18 -1.04 7.12 14.49
C VAL A 18 0.47 7.06 14.34
N LEU A 19 0.95 6.13 13.52
CA LEU A 19 2.37 5.94 13.24
C LEU A 19 2.60 5.88 11.73
N GLY A 20 3.51 6.68 11.22
CA GLY A 20 3.88 6.75 9.81
C GLY A 20 5.25 7.37 9.61
N LEU A 21 5.55 7.84 8.42
CA LEU A 21 6.87 8.33 8.02
C LEU A 21 7.36 9.55 8.83
N ASP A 22 6.47 10.32 9.45
CA ASP A 22 6.84 11.41 10.35
C ASP A 22 7.52 10.94 11.64
N HIS A 23 7.38 9.67 11.97
CA HIS A 23 7.97 9.05 13.15
C HIS A 23 9.29 8.32 12.86
N LYS A 24 9.80 8.44 11.62
CA LYS A 24 11.08 7.82 11.22
C LYS A 24 12.21 8.21 12.17
N GLY A 25 12.96 7.21 12.60
CA GLY A 25 14.05 7.39 13.59
C GLY A 25 13.62 7.24 15.05
N THR A 26 12.33 7.05 15.35
CA THR A 26 11.87 6.69 16.70
C THR A 26 11.88 5.17 16.89
N ASP A 27 12.06 4.72 18.14
CA ASP A 27 12.05 3.29 18.47
C ASP A 27 10.75 2.60 18.02
N TYR A 28 9.62 3.26 18.18
CA TYR A 28 8.32 2.72 17.75
C TYR A 28 8.24 2.51 16.25
N PHE A 29 8.78 3.44 15.46
CA PHE A 29 8.81 3.30 14.01
C PHE A 29 9.72 2.15 13.58
N GLU A 30 10.90 2.03 14.19
CA GLU A 30 11.86 0.97 13.84
C GLU A 30 11.32 -0.42 14.26
N ILE A 31 10.65 -0.52 15.41
CA ILE A 31 9.98 -1.76 15.81
C ILE A 31 8.89 -2.13 14.80
N ALA A 32 8.02 -1.19 14.43
CA ALA A 32 6.95 -1.43 13.47
C ALA A 32 7.50 -1.81 12.09
N ARG A 33 8.55 -1.14 11.63
CA ARG A 33 9.25 -1.42 10.40
C ARG A 33 9.84 -2.84 10.40
N ASN A 34 10.52 -3.20 11.49
CA ASN A 34 11.10 -4.53 11.65
C ASN A 34 10.02 -5.62 11.64
N ILE A 35 8.89 -5.41 12.33
CA ILE A 35 7.76 -6.32 12.28
C ILE A 35 7.24 -6.45 10.84
N ALA A 36 7.05 -5.35 10.12
CA ALA A 36 6.55 -5.38 8.74
C ALA A 36 7.51 -6.10 7.77
N LEU A 37 8.82 -5.95 7.96
CA LEU A 37 9.84 -6.63 7.16
C LEU A 37 9.83 -8.15 7.36
N HIS A 38 9.67 -8.60 8.60
CA HIS A 38 9.74 -10.02 8.97
C HIS A 38 8.38 -10.69 9.04
N HIS A 39 7.30 -9.90 8.86
CA HIS A 39 5.95 -10.47 8.81
C HIS A 39 5.84 -11.45 7.63
N PRO A 40 5.34 -12.67 7.85
CA PRO A 40 5.15 -13.62 6.78
C PRO A 40 4.28 -13.04 5.67
N LYS A 41 4.47 -13.53 4.46
CA LYS A 41 3.71 -13.13 3.27
C LYS A 41 2.22 -13.16 3.57
N ASN A 42 1.46 -12.26 2.94
CA ASN A 42 0.03 -12.16 3.14
C ASN A 42 -0.65 -13.53 3.06
N ARG A 43 -1.16 -13.95 4.19
CA ARG A 43 -1.87 -15.22 4.33
C ARG A 43 -3.37 -15.06 4.11
N ASN A 44 -3.83 -13.82 4.11
CA ASN A 44 -5.23 -13.46 3.96
C ASN A 44 -5.34 -12.25 3.02
N ALA A 45 -6.27 -12.33 2.10
CA ALA A 45 -6.55 -11.27 1.15
C ALA A 45 -7.02 -9.96 1.81
N ILE A 46 -7.56 -10.03 3.02
CA ILE A 46 -8.12 -8.87 3.74
C ILE A 46 -7.05 -8.14 4.58
N THR A 47 -5.83 -8.65 4.66
CA THR A 47 -4.85 -8.03 5.56
C THR A 47 -4.26 -6.75 4.98
N PRO A 48 -4.16 -5.67 5.78
CA PRO A 48 -3.64 -4.39 5.32
C PRO A 48 -2.11 -4.36 5.19
N GLY A 49 -1.44 -5.52 5.19
CA GLY A 49 0.02 -5.61 5.23
C GLY A 49 0.74 -4.87 4.10
N ALA A 50 0.16 -4.82 2.90
CA ALA A 50 0.71 -4.03 1.78
C ALA A 50 0.59 -2.53 2.06
N ILE A 51 -0.56 -2.06 2.58
CA ILE A 51 -0.78 -0.66 2.95
C ILE A 51 0.17 -0.25 4.10
N VAL A 52 0.27 -1.10 5.13
CA VAL A 52 1.21 -0.89 6.25
C VAL A 52 2.65 -0.76 5.74
N SER A 53 3.06 -1.63 4.81
CA SER A 53 4.39 -1.55 4.21
C SER A 53 4.60 -0.23 3.45
N ALA A 54 3.59 0.25 2.72
CA ALA A 54 3.64 1.54 2.03
C ALA A 54 3.78 2.70 3.03
N ARG A 55 2.99 2.71 4.11
CA ARG A 55 3.06 3.75 5.15
C ARG A 55 4.36 3.76 5.95
N LEU A 56 5.10 2.67 5.92
CA LEU A 56 6.43 2.57 6.52
C LEU A 56 7.58 2.78 5.51
N GLY A 57 7.27 3.15 4.26
CA GLY A 57 8.26 3.41 3.21
C GLY A 57 8.97 2.15 2.68
N LEU A 58 8.33 0.98 2.79
CA LEU A 58 8.91 -0.31 2.42
C LEU A 58 8.46 -0.73 1.01
N GLY A 59 8.86 -0.01 -0.03
CA GLY A 59 8.38 -0.18 -1.41
C GLY A 59 8.57 -1.60 -1.96
N ASP A 60 9.76 -2.19 -1.81
CA ASP A 60 10.02 -3.56 -2.28
C ASP A 60 9.12 -4.58 -1.57
N LYS A 61 8.79 -4.33 -0.29
CA LYS A 61 7.87 -5.17 0.48
C LYS A 61 6.42 -5.00 0.03
N VAL A 62 6.03 -3.79 -0.38
CA VAL A 62 4.72 -3.55 -1.02
C VAL A 62 4.62 -4.38 -2.29
N LEU A 63 5.60 -4.29 -3.18
CA LEU A 63 5.61 -5.04 -4.45
C LEU A 63 5.55 -6.55 -4.22
N GLU A 64 6.36 -7.08 -3.29
CA GLU A 64 6.33 -8.49 -2.92
C GLU A 64 4.91 -8.94 -2.49
N ARG A 65 4.24 -8.13 -1.67
CA ARG A 65 2.89 -8.42 -1.17
C ARG A 65 1.83 -8.34 -2.25
N LEU A 66 1.91 -7.34 -3.13
CA LEU A 66 1.01 -7.20 -4.28
C LEU A 66 1.16 -8.40 -5.23
N GLN A 67 2.38 -8.77 -5.58
CA GLN A 67 2.67 -9.93 -6.42
C GLN A 67 2.18 -11.24 -5.78
N CYS A 68 2.40 -11.39 -4.48
CA CYS A 68 1.88 -12.54 -3.75
C CYS A 68 0.35 -12.61 -3.83
N SER A 69 -0.34 -11.50 -3.61
CA SER A 69 -1.80 -11.46 -3.68
C SER A 69 -2.31 -11.77 -5.10
N VAL A 70 -1.72 -11.17 -6.12
CA VAL A 70 -2.12 -11.43 -7.51
C VAL A 70 -1.85 -12.88 -7.91
N ASN A 71 -0.68 -13.40 -7.58
CA ASN A 71 -0.28 -14.74 -8.00
C ASN A 71 -1.03 -15.86 -7.25
N TYR A 72 -1.38 -15.61 -5.98
CA TYR A 72 -1.88 -16.68 -5.11
C TYR A 72 -3.34 -16.53 -4.68
N LEU A 73 -3.91 -15.35 -4.77
CA LEU A 73 -5.26 -15.08 -4.29
C LEU A 73 -6.23 -14.65 -5.37
N GLN A 74 -5.74 -14.25 -6.55
CA GLN A 74 -6.60 -13.81 -7.64
C GLN A 74 -7.34 -14.99 -8.27
N HIS A 75 -8.67 -14.88 -8.33
CA HIS A 75 -9.50 -15.86 -8.99
C HIS A 75 -9.65 -15.55 -10.48
N PHE A 76 -9.13 -16.42 -11.34
CA PHE A 76 -9.36 -16.45 -12.78
C PHE A 76 -9.47 -15.09 -13.50
N ASN A 77 -10.09 -15.10 -14.66
CA ASN A 77 -10.19 -13.98 -15.61
C ASN A 77 -11.05 -12.80 -15.12
N GLN A 78 -11.70 -12.91 -13.97
CA GLN A 78 -12.60 -11.88 -13.44
C GLN A 78 -11.90 -10.88 -12.51
N GLY A 79 -10.62 -11.10 -12.19
CA GLY A 79 -9.87 -10.21 -11.29
C GLY A 79 -10.32 -10.24 -9.83
N LEU A 80 -11.27 -11.11 -9.48
CA LEU A 80 -11.74 -11.26 -8.11
C LEU A 80 -10.76 -12.07 -7.28
N PHE A 81 -10.61 -11.70 -6.03
CA PHE A 81 -9.73 -12.37 -5.08
C PHE A 81 -10.53 -13.26 -4.14
N TYR A 82 -9.93 -14.37 -3.74
CA TYR A 82 -10.50 -15.20 -2.69
C TYR A 82 -10.28 -14.56 -1.33
N ASN A 83 -11.33 -14.52 -0.55
CA ASN A 83 -11.20 -14.46 0.89
C ASN A 83 -11.07 -15.88 1.41
N LEU A 84 -9.87 -16.23 1.81
CA LEU A 84 -9.60 -17.53 2.41
C LEU A 84 -9.95 -17.45 3.89
N ASP A 85 -11.22 -17.54 4.19
CA ASP A 85 -11.76 -17.48 5.55
C ASP A 85 -11.32 -18.67 6.42
N HIS A 86 -10.54 -19.59 5.87
CA HIS A 86 -10.00 -20.75 6.57
C HIS A 86 -8.52 -20.56 6.91
N TRP A 87 -8.29 -19.67 7.82
CA TRP A 87 -7.05 -19.24 8.44
C TRP A 87 -6.01 -20.30 8.69
N HIS A 88 -6.42 -21.51 9.03
CA HIS A 88 -5.52 -22.56 9.51
C HIS A 88 -4.91 -23.42 8.41
N TYR A 89 -5.49 -23.39 7.21
CA TYR A 89 -5.09 -24.32 6.16
C TYR A 89 -4.14 -23.70 5.16
N PHE A 90 -4.54 -22.59 4.58
CA PHE A 90 -3.73 -21.92 3.58
C PHE A 90 -2.50 -21.24 4.15
N SER A 91 -2.56 -20.78 5.39
CA SER A 91 -1.39 -20.17 6.03
C SER A 91 -0.20 -21.12 6.15
N ARG A 92 -0.45 -22.41 6.25
CA ARG A 92 0.62 -23.43 6.26
C ARG A 92 1.14 -23.76 4.87
N TYR A 93 0.31 -23.62 3.84
CA TYR A 93 0.65 -24.04 2.50
C TYR A 93 1.14 -22.93 1.61
N VAL A 94 0.68 -21.69 1.78
CA VAL A 94 1.18 -20.56 0.98
C VAL A 94 2.67 -20.31 1.22
N ASP A 95 3.14 -20.52 2.45
CA ASP A 95 4.59 -20.45 2.76
C ASP A 95 5.37 -21.68 2.24
N GLN A 96 4.67 -22.75 1.92
CA GLN A 96 5.25 -24.03 1.48
C GLN A 96 5.06 -24.29 -0.02
N ILE A 97 4.23 -23.49 -0.72
CA ILE A 97 4.07 -23.60 -2.17
C ILE A 97 5.27 -22.93 -2.82
N PRO A 98 6.27 -23.71 -3.25
CA PRO A 98 7.54 -23.13 -3.72
C PRO A 98 7.45 -22.52 -5.10
N ASN A 99 6.35 -22.66 -5.83
CA ASN A 99 6.23 -22.14 -7.18
C ASN A 99 4.77 -21.96 -7.65
N ALA A 100 4.63 -21.10 -8.65
CA ALA A 100 3.36 -20.80 -9.31
C ALA A 100 2.71 -22.01 -10.02
N GLU A 101 3.40 -23.13 -10.20
CA GLU A 101 2.89 -24.30 -10.90
C GLU A 101 1.73 -24.98 -10.17
N LEU A 102 1.77 -25.01 -8.85
CA LEU A 102 0.64 -25.51 -8.04
C LEU A 102 -0.61 -24.63 -8.17
N TYR A 103 -0.42 -23.36 -8.47
CA TYR A 103 -1.48 -22.42 -8.73
C TYR A 103 -1.99 -22.44 -10.18
N ALA A 104 -1.13 -22.79 -11.11
CA ALA A 104 -1.54 -23.06 -12.47
C ALA A 104 -2.43 -24.31 -12.56
N GLN A 105 -2.35 -25.21 -11.59
CA GLN A 105 -3.32 -26.28 -11.41
C GLN A 105 -4.60 -25.69 -10.75
N ARG A 106 -5.42 -25.08 -11.57
CA ARG A 106 -6.69 -24.41 -11.22
C ARG A 106 -7.61 -25.27 -10.34
N ASP A 107 -7.51 -26.58 -10.49
CA ASP A 107 -8.29 -27.58 -9.74
C ASP A 107 -7.86 -27.70 -8.28
N TYR A 108 -6.67 -27.19 -7.92
CA TYR A 108 -6.17 -27.25 -6.55
C TYR A 108 -7.06 -26.48 -5.57
N MET A 109 -7.54 -25.32 -5.97
CA MET A 109 -8.45 -24.51 -5.16
C MET A 109 -9.84 -25.12 -5.03
N TYR A 110 -10.21 -25.96 -5.99
CA TYR A 110 -11.47 -26.71 -6.01
C TYR A 110 -11.30 -28.16 -5.59
N ASP A 111 -10.09 -28.58 -5.29
CA ASP A 111 -9.87 -29.93 -4.77
C ASP A 111 -10.45 -30.04 -3.37
N SER A 112 -11.62 -30.63 -3.31
CA SER A 112 -12.32 -30.90 -2.05
C SER A 112 -11.46 -31.64 -1.03
N ARG A 113 -10.43 -32.38 -1.49
CA ARG A 113 -9.49 -33.10 -0.62
C ARG A 113 -8.58 -32.15 0.15
N LEU A 114 -8.22 -31.02 -0.42
CA LEU A 114 -7.33 -30.04 0.22
C LEU A 114 -8.05 -29.09 1.15
N THR A 115 -9.30 -28.76 0.82
CA THR A 115 -10.09 -27.80 1.56
C THR A 115 -11.13 -28.42 2.49
N TYR A 116 -11.62 -29.64 2.16
CA TYR A 116 -12.82 -30.20 2.81
C TYR A 116 -12.70 -31.64 3.30
N ASN A 117 -11.76 -32.44 2.80
CA ASN A 117 -11.56 -33.82 3.24
C ASN A 117 -10.62 -33.94 4.44
N ARG A 118 -10.64 -32.94 5.33
CA ARG A 118 -10.06 -33.16 6.65
C ARG A 118 -10.89 -34.15 7.43
N PRO A 119 -10.23 -35.03 8.17
CA PRO A 119 -10.96 -35.91 9.12
C PRO A 119 -11.85 -35.14 10.09
N GLU A 120 -11.49 -33.86 10.36
CA GLU A 120 -12.23 -33.01 11.28
C GLU A 120 -13.28 -32.11 10.58
N ALA A 121 -13.31 -32.04 9.26
CA ALA A 121 -14.21 -31.15 8.52
C ALA A 121 -15.70 -31.49 8.81
N GLY A 122 -16.04 -32.75 9.01
CA GLY A 122 -17.38 -33.17 9.40
C GLY A 122 -17.77 -32.84 10.84
N LYS A 123 -16.80 -32.53 11.70
CA LYS A 123 -17.04 -32.30 13.13
C LYS A 123 -17.22 -30.84 13.50
N SER A 124 -16.80 -29.90 12.65
CA SER A 124 -16.77 -28.47 12.98
C SER A 124 -17.75 -27.63 12.21
N GLY A 125 -18.73 -28.24 11.52
CA GLY A 125 -19.71 -27.47 10.74
C GLY A 125 -19.14 -26.79 9.49
N PHE A 126 -17.96 -27.18 9.03
CA PHE A 126 -17.36 -26.66 7.82
C PHE A 126 -18.23 -26.93 6.60
N ARG A 127 -18.35 -25.95 5.74
CA ARG A 127 -19.11 -26.07 4.50
C ARG A 127 -18.45 -27.08 3.57
N THR A 128 -19.26 -27.91 2.94
CA THR A 128 -18.82 -28.94 2.00
C THR A 128 -18.53 -28.42 0.59
N LYS A 129 -18.60 -27.11 0.39
CA LYS A 129 -18.31 -26.46 -0.90
C LYS A 129 -17.29 -25.34 -0.70
N PRO A 130 -16.39 -25.12 -1.67
CA PRO A 130 -15.47 -23.98 -1.63
C PRO A 130 -16.25 -22.71 -1.37
N PHE A 131 -15.90 -22.01 -0.33
CA PHE A 131 -16.49 -20.72 -0.04
C PHE A 131 -15.76 -19.69 -0.91
N VAL A 132 -16.32 -19.42 -2.06
CA VAL A 132 -15.89 -18.32 -2.90
C VAL A 132 -16.57 -17.07 -2.38
N GLN A 133 -15.86 -16.29 -1.60
CA GLN A 133 -16.30 -14.95 -1.27
C GLN A 133 -15.66 -14.00 -2.29
N CYS A 134 -16.48 -13.17 -2.93
CA CYS A 134 -15.96 -12.07 -3.74
C CYS A 134 -15.16 -11.15 -2.81
N GLY A 135 -13.84 -11.23 -2.88
CA GLY A 135 -12.95 -10.42 -2.05
C GLY A 135 -12.84 -8.99 -2.58
N MET A 136 -13.94 -8.24 -2.58
CA MET A 136 -13.90 -6.81 -2.91
C MET A 136 -12.98 -6.06 -1.96
N GLU A 137 -12.92 -6.50 -0.71
CA GLU A 137 -12.01 -5.98 0.29
C GLU A 137 -10.55 -6.11 -0.13
N THR A 138 -10.18 -7.23 -0.74
CA THR A 138 -8.83 -7.43 -1.27
C THR A 138 -8.50 -6.45 -2.38
N MET A 139 -9.43 -6.26 -3.32
CA MET A 139 -9.24 -5.28 -4.39
C MET A 139 -9.08 -3.86 -3.82
N GLY A 140 -9.87 -3.51 -2.82
CA GLY A 140 -9.76 -2.25 -2.09
C GLY A 140 -8.39 -2.09 -1.41
N ILE A 141 -7.91 -3.13 -0.75
CA ILE A 141 -6.59 -3.13 -0.09
C ILE A 141 -5.45 -3.00 -1.11
N LEU A 142 -5.49 -3.75 -2.21
CA LEU A 142 -4.46 -3.68 -3.24
C LEU A 142 -4.44 -2.30 -3.92
N GLY A 143 -5.60 -1.78 -4.30
CA GLY A 143 -5.72 -0.44 -4.87
C GLY A 143 -5.23 0.65 -3.90
N THR A 144 -5.60 0.56 -2.63
CA THR A 144 -5.13 1.48 -1.60
C THR A 144 -3.62 1.37 -1.41
N ALA A 145 -3.05 0.16 -1.38
CA ALA A 145 -1.60 -0.03 -1.24
C ALA A 145 -0.82 0.59 -2.40
N ILE A 146 -1.30 0.46 -3.63
CA ILE A 146 -0.71 1.11 -4.81
C ILE A 146 -0.77 2.63 -4.66
N ASN A 147 -1.93 3.18 -4.28
CA ASN A 147 -2.06 4.62 -4.08
C ASN A 147 -1.13 5.13 -2.98
N GLU A 148 -1.07 4.46 -1.83
CA GLU A 148 -0.19 4.81 -0.71
C GLU A 148 1.31 4.65 -1.05
N MET A 149 1.65 3.78 -1.98
CA MET A 149 3.01 3.64 -2.50
C MET A 149 3.41 4.87 -3.34
N LEU A 150 2.46 5.44 -4.08
CA LEU A 150 2.67 6.55 -5.00
C LEU A 150 2.46 7.92 -4.34
N LEU A 151 1.44 8.05 -3.50
CA LEU A 151 1.03 9.30 -2.89
C LEU A 151 0.49 9.08 -1.47
N GLN A 152 1.03 9.81 -0.50
CA GLN A 152 0.47 9.88 0.85
C GLN A 152 0.15 11.33 1.22
N SER A 153 -0.96 11.54 1.95
CA SER A 153 -1.36 12.87 2.41
C SER A 153 -2.01 12.87 3.80
N HIS A 154 -2.07 11.74 4.47
CA HIS A 154 -2.76 11.54 5.75
C HIS A 154 -2.08 12.16 6.98
N GLU A 155 -0.85 12.64 6.87
CA GLU A 155 -0.12 13.31 7.95
C GLU A 155 -0.07 14.84 7.78
N GLY A 156 -1.08 15.42 7.11
CA GLY A 156 -1.21 16.86 6.91
C GLY A 156 -0.20 17.46 5.92
N LYS A 157 0.48 16.63 5.16
CA LYS A 157 1.36 17.02 4.04
C LYS A 157 1.34 15.95 2.94
N ILE A 158 1.60 16.38 1.74
CA ILE A 158 1.71 15.51 0.57
C ILE A 158 3.12 14.90 0.51
N ARG A 159 3.21 13.60 0.26
CA ARG A 159 4.44 12.92 -0.10
C ARG A 159 4.25 12.20 -1.42
N VAL A 160 5.09 12.47 -2.39
CA VAL A 160 5.13 11.75 -3.67
C VAL A 160 6.14 10.62 -3.59
N PHE A 161 5.79 9.47 -4.12
CA PHE A 161 6.62 8.26 -4.16
C PHE A 161 7.20 7.81 -2.80
N PRO A 162 6.43 7.86 -1.70
CA PRO A 162 6.95 7.58 -0.34
C PRO A 162 7.41 6.13 -0.16
N ALA A 163 6.94 5.21 -0.99
CA ALA A 163 7.24 3.78 -0.88
C ALA A 163 7.41 3.13 -2.26
N ILE A 164 8.11 3.79 -3.17
CA ILE A 164 8.38 3.21 -4.49
C ILE A 164 9.43 2.09 -4.38
N PRO A 165 9.22 0.94 -5.06
CA PRO A 165 10.23 -0.11 -5.11
C PRO A 165 11.51 0.35 -5.83
N SER A 166 12.64 -0.26 -5.48
CA SER A 166 13.93 0.03 -6.12
C SER A 166 13.85 -0.18 -7.64
N LYS A 167 14.38 0.77 -8.41
CA LYS A 167 14.41 0.74 -9.88
C LYS A 167 13.03 0.67 -10.55
N PHE A 168 11.99 1.12 -9.88
CA PHE A 168 10.63 1.08 -10.38
C PHE A 168 10.24 2.44 -10.95
N ALA A 169 10.09 2.52 -12.28
CA ALA A 169 9.56 3.71 -12.93
C ALA A 169 8.03 3.75 -12.82
N SER A 170 7.48 4.93 -12.54
CA SER A 170 6.03 5.11 -12.41
C SER A 170 5.60 6.54 -12.70
N ALA A 171 4.33 6.69 -13.04
CA ALA A 171 3.66 7.97 -13.18
C ALA A 171 2.26 7.88 -12.56
N PHE A 172 1.78 8.96 -11.97
CA PHE A 172 0.43 8.99 -11.43
C PHE A 172 -0.22 10.36 -11.54
N THR A 173 -1.55 10.36 -11.47
CA THR A 173 -2.40 11.50 -11.17
C THR A 173 -3.43 11.04 -10.15
N LEU A 174 -3.28 11.49 -8.91
CA LEU A 174 -4.07 11.04 -7.77
C LEU A 174 -4.62 12.23 -6.98
N ARG A 175 -5.68 11.98 -6.22
CA ARG A 175 -6.26 12.95 -5.32
C ARG A 175 -5.59 12.86 -3.95
N ALA A 176 -5.17 14.01 -3.42
CA ALA A 176 -4.64 14.16 -2.07
C ALA A 176 -5.66 14.84 -1.14
N GLU A 177 -5.45 14.72 0.17
CA GLU A 177 -6.16 15.49 1.18
C GLU A 177 -6.00 16.99 0.94
N GLY A 178 -6.96 17.79 1.41
CA GLY A 178 -6.97 19.23 1.14
C GLY A 178 -7.58 19.60 -0.21
N ALA A 179 -8.14 18.63 -0.95
CA ALA A 179 -8.72 18.80 -2.28
C ALA A 179 -7.68 19.22 -3.33
N PHE A 180 -6.56 18.51 -3.36
CA PHE A 180 -5.54 18.62 -4.40
C PHE A 180 -5.59 17.45 -5.38
N ILE A 181 -5.27 17.71 -6.63
CA ILE A 181 -4.89 16.69 -7.62
C ILE A 181 -3.38 16.80 -7.80
N VAL A 182 -2.68 15.71 -7.62
CA VAL A 182 -1.22 15.65 -7.70
C VAL A 182 -0.83 14.72 -8.84
N SER A 183 0.04 15.21 -9.72
CA SER A 183 0.63 14.43 -10.82
C SER A 183 2.14 14.47 -10.71
N SER A 184 2.77 13.33 -10.90
CA SER A 184 4.23 13.23 -10.91
C SER A 184 4.71 11.98 -11.63
N VAL A 185 5.99 11.96 -11.94
CA VAL A 185 6.69 10.86 -12.61
C VAL A 185 7.98 10.55 -11.85
N ILE A 186 8.34 9.30 -11.75
CA ILE A 186 9.65 8.85 -11.28
C ILE A 186 10.24 7.89 -12.32
N ASP A 187 11.51 8.06 -12.67
CA ASP A 187 12.21 7.15 -13.55
C ASP A 187 12.82 5.96 -12.79
N SER A 188 13.40 5.00 -13.52
CA SER A 188 14.03 3.81 -12.91
C SER A 188 15.32 4.10 -12.13
N LEU A 189 15.83 5.33 -12.23
CA LEU A 189 17.00 5.79 -11.47
C LEU A 189 16.59 6.53 -10.19
N GLY A 190 15.29 6.78 -10.01
CA GLY A 190 14.75 7.50 -8.87
C GLY A 190 14.60 9.01 -9.09
N ASN A 191 14.83 9.52 -10.30
CA ASN A 191 14.69 10.94 -10.57
C ASN A 191 13.23 11.33 -10.71
N ILE A 192 12.85 12.42 -10.04
CA ILE A 192 11.51 13.03 -10.11
C ILE A 192 11.68 14.39 -10.81
N PRO A 193 11.32 14.50 -12.10
CA PRO A 193 11.55 15.73 -12.86
C PRO A 193 10.62 16.87 -12.44
N PHE A 194 9.43 16.56 -11.92
CA PHE A 194 8.46 17.56 -11.47
C PHE A 194 7.40 16.95 -10.54
N VAL A 195 6.73 17.81 -9.81
CA VAL A 195 5.45 17.54 -9.15
C VAL A 195 4.48 18.62 -9.55
N GLU A 196 3.37 18.26 -10.18
CA GLU A 196 2.28 19.20 -10.50
C GLU A 196 1.18 19.05 -9.44
N ILE A 197 0.69 20.17 -8.93
CA ILE A 197 -0.36 20.24 -7.91
C ILE A 197 -1.47 21.18 -8.37
N LYS A 198 -2.64 20.63 -8.67
CA LYS A 198 -3.84 21.41 -8.96
C LYS A 198 -4.68 21.59 -7.69
N SER A 199 -4.94 22.82 -7.31
CA SER A 199 -5.77 23.14 -6.16
C SER A 199 -7.24 23.22 -6.56
N LEU A 200 -8.10 22.44 -5.88
CA LEU A 200 -9.55 22.46 -6.10
C LEU A 200 -10.31 23.32 -5.07
N ALA A 201 -9.66 23.69 -3.96
CA ALA A 201 -10.31 24.40 -2.86
C ALA A 201 -9.54 25.62 -2.35
N GLY A 202 -8.40 25.99 -2.95
CA GLY A 202 -7.58 27.16 -2.56
C GLY A 202 -6.97 27.04 -1.16
N LYS A 203 -6.77 25.82 -0.66
CA LYS A 203 -6.13 25.59 0.63
C LYS A 203 -4.62 25.78 0.54
N GLU A 204 -3.98 26.01 1.68
CA GLU A 204 -2.53 25.96 1.75
C GLU A 204 -2.05 24.56 1.37
N CYS A 205 -1.09 24.50 0.45
CA CYS A 205 -0.43 23.25 0.09
C CYS A 205 0.80 23.05 0.97
N ARG A 206 0.97 21.84 1.47
CA ARG A 206 2.15 21.40 2.20
C ARG A 206 2.64 20.10 1.59
N ILE A 207 3.88 20.10 1.11
CA ILE A 207 4.48 18.96 0.46
C ILE A 207 5.87 18.68 1.05
N GLN A 208 6.16 17.42 1.37
CA GLN A 208 7.51 16.99 1.67
C GLN A 208 8.37 17.18 0.44
N ASN A 209 9.48 17.91 0.54
CA ASN A 209 10.40 18.10 -0.57
C ASN A 209 10.89 16.74 -1.07
N PRO A 210 10.63 16.36 -2.32
CA PRO A 210 11.07 15.08 -2.86
C PRO A 210 12.50 15.11 -3.43
N TRP A 211 13.13 16.29 -3.47
CA TRP A 211 14.47 16.53 -4.05
C TRP A 211 15.55 16.77 -2.99
N ASP A 212 15.34 16.27 -1.76
CA ASP A 212 16.24 16.42 -0.62
C ASP A 212 16.60 17.90 -0.36
N ASP A 213 17.87 18.29 -0.55
CA ASP A 213 18.38 19.63 -0.26
C ASP A 213 18.44 20.56 -1.50
N ASP A 214 17.91 20.12 -2.64
CA ASP A 214 17.91 20.94 -3.84
C ASP A 214 16.99 22.17 -3.69
N LEU A 215 17.40 23.27 -4.32
CA LEU A 215 16.60 24.49 -4.38
C LEU A 215 15.32 24.23 -5.19
N VAL A 216 14.18 24.35 -4.53
CA VAL A 216 12.87 24.17 -5.13
C VAL A 216 12.30 25.51 -5.55
N GLN A 217 11.76 25.55 -6.73
CA GLN A 217 10.96 26.66 -7.23
C GLN A 217 9.54 26.19 -7.47
N VAL A 218 8.57 26.94 -6.95
CA VAL A 218 7.15 26.74 -7.25
C VAL A 218 6.70 27.83 -8.20
N VAL A 219 6.10 27.41 -9.31
CA VAL A 219 5.56 28.31 -10.33
C VAL A 219 4.11 27.94 -10.64
N THR A 220 3.30 28.91 -10.96
CA THR A 220 1.95 28.68 -11.48
C THR A 220 2.02 28.19 -12.93
N GLN A 221 0.91 27.66 -13.46
CA GLN A 221 0.77 27.29 -14.88
C GLN A 221 1.12 28.41 -15.86
N ASN A 222 1.14 29.68 -15.42
CA ASN A 222 1.52 30.87 -16.21
C ASN A 222 2.95 31.32 -15.91
N ASN A 223 3.80 30.45 -15.37
CA ASN A 223 5.20 30.73 -15.01
C ASN A 223 5.40 31.92 -14.04
N ARG A 224 4.45 32.16 -13.14
CA ARG A 224 4.61 33.15 -12.08
C ARG A 224 5.19 32.46 -10.85
N ASN A 225 6.25 33.04 -10.31
CA ASN A 225 6.85 32.56 -9.07
C ASN A 225 5.86 32.67 -7.90
N VAL A 226 5.83 31.64 -7.09
CA VAL A 226 5.04 31.54 -5.86
C VAL A 226 5.98 31.62 -4.66
N ASN A 227 5.62 32.46 -3.69
CA ASN A 227 6.37 32.50 -2.44
C ASN A 227 6.16 31.20 -1.67
N ILE A 228 7.26 30.57 -1.28
CA ILE A 228 7.28 29.32 -0.53
C ILE A 228 7.95 29.52 0.83
N GLU A 229 7.55 28.73 1.79
CA GLU A 229 8.23 28.55 3.07
C GLU A 229 8.70 27.12 3.17
N VAL A 230 9.96 26.92 3.55
CA VAL A 230 10.52 25.58 3.80
C VAL A 230 10.87 25.49 5.28
N ASN A 231 10.29 24.52 5.96
CA ASN A 231 10.54 24.35 7.39
C ASN A 231 11.78 23.45 7.65
N LYS A 232 12.14 23.29 8.92
CA LYS A 232 13.27 22.45 9.35
C LYS A 232 13.16 20.95 8.98
N ASP A 233 11.93 20.49 8.72
CA ASP A 233 11.65 19.09 8.34
C ASP A 233 11.58 18.95 6.81
N ASN A 234 12.10 19.93 6.08
CA ASN A 234 12.14 20.02 4.61
C ASN A 234 10.72 19.90 3.98
N VAL A 235 9.72 20.50 4.62
CA VAL A 235 8.36 20.62 4.10
C VAL A 235 8.19 22.00 3.46
N ILE A 236 7.81 22.00 2.19
CA ILE A 236 7.48 23.19 1.40
C ILE A 236 6.02 23.55 1.64
N SER A 237 5.74 24.79 2.00
CA SER A 237 4.38 25.32 2.20
C SER A 237 4.15 26.53 1.30
N PHE A 238 2.98 26.61 0.68
CA PHE A 238 2.59 27.76 -0.14
C PHE A 238 1.07 27.91 -0.24
N LYS A 239 0.62 29.14 -0.47
CA LYS A 239 -0.80 29.45 -0.69
C LYS A 239 -1.22 29.09 -2.11
N THR A 240 -2.41 28.53 -2.24
CA THR A 240 -2.96 28.16 -3.53
C THR A 240 -4.24 28.92 -3.86
N THR A 241 -4.56 29.00 -5.13
CA THR A 241 -5.82 29.56 -5.66
C THR A 241 -6.67 28.44 -6.25
N ILE A 242 -7.98 28.52 -6.07
CA ILE A 242 -8.93 27.53 -6.62
C ILE A 242 -8.78 27.42 -8.13
N GLY A 243 -8.60 26.20 -8.63
CA GLY A 243 -8.53 25.88 -10.06
C GLY A 243 -7.15 26.07 -10.68
N GLU A 244 -6.19 26.63 -9.95
CA GLU A 244 -4.83 26.87 -10.45
C GLU A 244 -3.93 25.64 -10.25
N SER A 245 -3.01 25.43 -11.18
CA SER A 245 -1.95 24.41 -11.10
C SER A 245 -0.59 25.07 -10.81
N TYR A 246 0.23 24.33 -10.07
CA TYR A 246 1.55 24.72 -9.58
C TYR A 246 2.59 23.68 -9.93
#